data_af63eb411d7ec2ad13130bc4ba25472d
#
_entry.id   af63eb411d7ec2ad13130bc4ba25472d
#
_cell.length_a   1.000
_cell.length_b   1.000
_cell.length_c   1.000
_cell.angle_alpha   90.00
_cell.angle_beta   90.00
_cell.angle_gamma   90.00
#
_symmetry.space_group_name_H-M   'P 1'
#
loop_
_entity.id
_entity.type
_entity.pdbx_description
1 polymer ?
#
loop_
_entity_poly.entity_id
_entity_poly.type
_entity_poly.pdbx_seq_one_letter_code
_entity_poly.pdbx_strand_id
1 'polypeptide(L)'
;PAYRALFEVLDETVYTSMARRELLAVSREIEDRAGRLGTGSLHVSFQRLSVFRTQLPAYSKLAETGVTIHVYGEHDWTPPAIPGVSFHAGSAGLVGEYWVVAFDGGDDPTQSCALVAREEADGYRGFWTNHEEMVARIRRRLETVDPDQSLTEGDSTLR
;
A
#
# COMPACT_ATOMS: atom_id res chain seq x y z
N PRO A 1 -8.81 -15.75 -9.49
CA PRO A 1 -7.80 -15.31 -8.56
C PRO A 1 -8.39 -14.81 -7.25
N ALA A 2 -7.65 -14.99 -6.18
CA ALA A 2 -8.14 -14.68 -4.85
C ALA A 2 -8.36 -13.18 -4.63
N TYR A 3 -7.56 -12.33 -5.26
CA TYR A 3 -7.76 -10.88 -5.13
C TYR A 3 -9.07 -10.43 -5.78
N ARG A 4 -9.48 -11.11 -6.84
CA ARG A 4 -10.74 -10.80 -7.50
C ARG A 4 -11.92 -11.14 -6.59
N ALA A 5 -11.86 -12.28 -5.91
CA ALA A 5 -12.90 -12.65 -4.97
C ALA A 5 -13.03 -11.64 -3.84
N LEU A 6 -11.89 -11.17 -3.31
CA LEU A 6 -11.88 -10.14 -2.30
C LEU A 6 -12.57 -8.88 -2.80
N PHE A 7 -12.22 -8.45 -4.00
CA PHE A 7 -12.76 -7.23 -4.58
C PHE A 7 -14.26 -7.34 -4.83
N GLU A 8 -14.72 -8.52 -5.27
CA GLU A 8 -16.13 -8.74 -5.52
C GLU A 8 -16.96 -8.65 -4.24
N VAL A 9 -16.46 -9.19 -3.15
CA VAL A 9 -17.15 -9.10 -1.86
C VAL A 9 -17.29 -7.66 -1.44
N LEU A 10 -16.28 -6.85 -1.63
CA LEU A 10 -16.30 -5.45 -1.24
C LEU A 10 -17.13 -4.60 -2.19
N ASP A 11 -17.22 -5.00 -3.45
CA ASP A 11 -17.97 -4.29 -4.46
C ASP A 11 -19.42 -4.07 -4.05
N GLU A 12 -19.99 -5.05 -3.38
CA GLU A 12 -21.38 -4.97 -2.96
C GLU A 12 -21.63 -3.97 -1.85
N THR A 13 -20.59 -3.61 -1.09
CA THR A 13 -20.76 -2.80 0.11
C THR A 13 -20.24 -1.38 -0.02
N VAL A 14 -19.07 -1.19 -0.61
CA VAL A 14 -18.38 0.10 -0.55
C VAL A 14 -17.76 0.53 -1.86
N TYR A 15 -17.96 -0.23 -2.91
CA TYR A 15 -17.33 0.05 -4.18
C TYR A 15 -17.96 1.27 -4.83
N THR A 16 -17.20 2.31 -5.05
CA THR A 16 -17.72 3.56 -5.60
C THR A 16 -16.78 4.14 -6.63
N SER A 17 -17.34 5.00 -7.47
CA SER A 17 -16.55 5.82 -8.37
C SER A 17 -15.96 6.97 -7.57
N MET A 18 -14.66 7.20 -7.74
CA MET A 18 -13.95 8.22 -6.97
C MET A 18 -13.09 9.08 -7.87
N ALA A 19 -13.03 10.37 -7.56
CA ALA A 19 -12.11 11.25 -8.23
C ALA A 19 -10.71 11.06 -7.63
N ARG A 20 -9.69 11.33 -8.44
CA ARG A 20 -8.30 11.23 -7.98
C ARG A 20 -8.05 12.01 -6.69
N ARG A 21 -8.66 13.18 -6.59
CA ARG A 21 -8.52 14.05 -5.43
C ARG A 21 -9.04 13.40 -4.17
N GLU A 22 -10.15 12.67 -4.28
CA GLU A 22 -10.72 11.95 -3.15
C GLU A 22 -9.80 10.81 -2.70
N LEU A 23 -9.23 10.09 -3.67
CA LEU A 23 -8.28 9.01 -3.35
C LEU A 23 -7.05 9.54 -2.64
N LEU A 24 -6.53 10.67 -3.10
CA LEU A 24 -5.38 11.28 -2.45
C LEU A 24 -5.70 11.70 -1.03
N ALA A 25 -6.90 12.24 -0.80
CA ALA A 25 -7.32 12.63 0.55
C ALA A 25 -7.41 11.43 1.49
N VAL A 26 -7.97 10.32 1.02
CA VAL A 26 -8.08 9.10 1.81
C VAL A 26 -6.68 8.54 2.09
N SER A 27 -5.83 8.51 1.07
CA SER A 27 -4.47 8.03 1.23
C SER A 27 -3.72 8.83 2.30
N ARG A 28 -3.84 10.15 2.27
CA ARG A 28 -3.19 11.01 3.26
C ARG A 28 -3.74 10.78 4.66
N GLU A 29 -5.04 10.55 4.77
CA GLU A 29 -5.64 10.27 6.07
C GLU A 29 -5.06 8.98 6.66
N ILE A 30 -4.88 7.95 5.84
CA ILE A 30 -4.30 6.70 6.31
C ILE A 30 -2.86 6.92 6.75
N GLU A 31 -2.07 7.64 5.94
CA GLU A 31 -0.68 7.95 6.27
C GLU A 31 -0.58 8.77 7.55
N ASP A 32 -1.44 9.77 7.70
CA ASP A 32 -1.44 10.60 8.90
C ASP A 32 -1.79 9.80 10.15
N ARG A 33 -2.76 8.89 10.00
CA ARG A 33 -3.15 8.02 11.11
C ARG A 33 -1.97 7.14 11.55
N ALA A 34 -1.29 6.54 10.57
CA ALA A 34 -0.13 5.71 10.85
C ALA A 34 0.96 6.52 11.57
N GLY A 35 1.22 7.72 11.10
CA GLY A 35 2.24 8.58 11.71
C GLY A 35 1.88 9.01 13.12
N ARG A 36 0.61 9.29 13.39
CA ARG A 36 0.18 9.67 14.73
C ARG A 36 0.36 8.53 15.73
N LEU A 37 0.11 7.31 15.28
CA LEU A 37 0.26 6.15 16.16
C LEU A 37 1.72 5.73 16.30
N GLY A 38 2.52 5.89 15.26
CA GLY A 38 3.96 5.63 15.34
C GLY A 38 4.34 4.19 15.57
N THR A 39 3.42 3.24 15.34
CA THR A 39 3.68 1.80 15.48
C THR A 39 2.98 1.07 14.36
N GLY A 40 3.36 -0.20 14.16
CA GLY A 40 2.71 -1.04 13.18
C GLY A 40 3.32 -0.96 11.79
N SER A 41 2.56 -1.42 10.80
CA SER A 41 3.03 -1.55 9.44
C SER A 41 2.07 -0.89 8.46
N LEU A 42 2.65 -0.16 7.52
CA LEU A 42 1.94 0.45 6.40
C LEU A 42 2.40 -0.22 5.12
N HIS A 43 1.46 -0.75 4.35
CA HIS A 43 1.72 -1.43 3.09
C HIS A 43 1.15 -0.59 1.96
N VAL A 44 1.97 -0.25 0.98
CA VAL A 44 1.58 0.66 -0.10
C VAL A 44 1.96 0.05 -1.45
N SER A 45 1.03 0.00 -2.37
CA SER A 45 1.30 -0.45 -3.74
C SER A 45 1.00 0.67 -4.71
N PHE A 46 1.99 0.96 -5.57
CA PHE A 46 1.86 1.99 -6.59
C PHE A 46 1.87 1.41 -8.00
N GLN A 47 1.78 0.10 -8.14
CA GLN A 47 1.88 -0.62 -9.40
C GLN A 47 3.30 -0.59 -9.98
N ARG A 48 3.99 0.55 -9.96
CA ARG A 48 5.38 0.66 -10.37
C ARG A 48 6.16 1.42 -9.30
N LEU A 49 7.34 0.95 -9.00
CA LEU A 49 8.16 1.57 -7.96
C LEU A 49 8.56 3.01 -8.30
N SER A 50 8.69 3.32 -9.60
CA SER A 50 9.04 4.69 -10.01
C SER A 50 8.03 5.73 -9.57
N VAL A 51 6.76 5.33 -9.39
CA VAL A 51 5.72 6.25 -8.94
C VAL A 51 5.99 6.72 -7.52
N PHE A 52 6.64 5.88 -6.73
CA PHE A 52 6.97 6.21 -5.34
C PHE A 52 8.03 7.31 -5.24
N ARG A 53 8.78 7.55 -6.31
CA ARG A 53 9.91 8.50 -6.27
C ARG A 53 9.52 9.86 -5.72
N THR A 54 8.37 10.37 -6.14
CA THR A 54 7.91 11.68 -5.70
C THR A 54 7.45 11.68 -4.25
N GLN A 55 7.24 10.50 -3.68
CA GLN A 55 6.75 10.35 -2.31
C GLN A 55 7.90 10.14 -1.30
N LEU A 56 9.13 10.03 -1.78
CA LEU A 56 10.27 9.73 -0.93
C LEU A 56 10.38 10.62 0.31
N PRO A 57 10.32 11.97 0.17
CA PRO A 57 10.47 12.81 1.35
C PRO A 57 9.38 12.56 2.40
N ALA A 58 8.14 12.41 1.96
CA ALA A 58 7.02 12.20 2.87
C ALA A 58 7.14 10.85 3.58
N TYR A 59 7.50 9.81 2.84
CA TYR A 59 7.60 8.47 3.41
C TYR A 59 8.83 8.30 4.28
N SER A 60 9.92 9.01 3.98
CA SER A 60 11.08 9.02 4.86
C SER A 60 10.73 9.60 6.22
N LYS A 61 9.97 10.69 6.24
CA LYS A 61 9.51 11.28 7.49
C LYS A 61 8.56 10.34 8.23
N LEU A 62 7.67 9.70 7.49
CA LEU A 62 6.71 8.77 8.09
C LEU A 62 7.44 7.61 8.77
N ALA A 63 8.47 7.07 8.12
CA ALA A 63 9.25 5.99 8.68
C ALA A 63 9.94 6.40 9.98
N GLU A 64 10.30 7.67 10.11
CA GLU A 64 10.94 8.17 11.33
C GLU A 64 10.01 8.14 12.53
N THR A 65 8.71 8.06 12.33
CA THR A 65 7.77 8.01 13.44
C THR A 65 7.73 6.65 14.15
N GLY A 66 8.30 5.61 13.54
CA GLY A 66 8.27 4.27 14.10
C GLY A 66 7.45 3.28 13.30
N VAL A 67 6.71 3.73 12.31
CA VAL A 67 5.93 2.86 11.43
C VAL A 67 6.87 2.13 10.49
N THR A 68 6.68 0.82 10.34
CA THR A 68 7.40 0.04 9.33
C THR A 68 6.64 0.14 8.02
N ILE A 69 7.34 0.46 6.93
CA ILE A 69 6.70 0.71 5.65
C ILE A 69 7.16 -0.32 4.62
N HIS A 70 6.19 -0.87 3.89
CA HIS A 70 6.45 -1.82 2.81
C HIS A 70 5.87 -1.24 1.53
N VAL A 71 6.71 -1.08 0.52
CA VAL A 71 6.32 -0.51 -0.76
C VAL A 71 6.40 -1.59 -1.83
N TYR A 72 5.35 -1.75 -2.61
CA TYR A 72 5.24 -2.78 -3.62
C TYR A 72 5.05 -2.16 -5.00
N GLY A 73 5.63 -2.77 -6.02
CA GLY A 73 5.45 -2.33 -7.38
C GLY A 73 6.38 -3.03 -8.34
N GLU A 74 6.12 -2.86 -9.62
CA GLU A 74 6.99 -3.36 -10.67
C GLU A 74 8.36 -2.67 -10.58
N HIS A 75 9.42 -3.45 -10.76
CA HIS A 75 10.79 -2.93 -10.63
C HIS A 75 11.19 -2.19 -11.91
N ASP A 76 10.77 -0.95 -12.01
CA ASP A 76 11.14 -0.06 -13.12
C ASP A 76 12.07 1.07 -12.67
N TRP A 77 12.52 0.99 -11.44
CA TRP A 77 13.39 1.98 -10.82
C TRP A 77 14.00 1.36 -9.57
N THR A 78 15.26 1.61 -9.31
CA THR A 78 15.92 1.09 -8.12
C THR A 78 15.86 2.15 -7.02
N PRO A 79 15.06 1.90 -5.96
CA PRO A 79 14.93 2.88 -4.90
C PRO A 79 16.17 2.93 -4.00
N PRO A 80 16.43 4.08 -3.37
CA PRO A 80 17.49 4.15 -2.38
C PRO A 80 17.09 3.42 -1.10
N ALA A 81 18.09 3.04 -0.32
CA ALA A 81 17.83 2.43 0.97
C ALA A 81 17.33 3.50 1.95
N ILE A 82 16.20 3.24 2.60
CA ILE A 82 15.60 4.14 3.57
C ILE A 82 15.32 3.35 4.84
N PRO A 83 15.86 3.77 5.99
CA PRO A 83 15.58 3.05 7.23
C PRO A 83 14.08 2.97 7.51
N GLY A 84 13.60 1.76 7.83
CA GLY A 84 12.20 1.54 8.10
C GLY A 84 11.33 1.32 6.87
N VAL A 85 11.90 1.35 5.67
CA VAL A 85 11.16 1.13 4.43
C VAL A 85 11.75 -0.06 3.70
N SER A 86 10.89 -1.01 3.33
CA SER A 86 11.27 -2.18 2.53
C SER A 86 10.57 -2.11 1.19
N PHE A 87 11.29 -2.39 0.12
CA PHE A 87 10.74 -2.36 -1.23
C PHE A 87 10.63 -3.78 -1.76
N HIS A 88 9.49 -4.09 -2.35
CA HIS A 88 9.18 -5.42 -2.86
C HIS A 88 8.80 -5.31 -4.33
N ALA A 89 9.60 -5.90 -5.19
CA ALA A 89 9.34 -5.85 -6.62
C ALA A 89 8.36 -6.94 -7.03
N GLY A 90 7.40 -6.58 -7.86
CA GLY A 90 6.41 -7.50 -8.37
C GLY A 90 5.29 -6.75 -9.02
N SER A 91 4.57 -7.41 -9.92
CA SER A 91 3.47 -6.81 -10.64
C SER A 91 2.27 -7.73 -10.75
N ALA A 92 2.29 -8.86 -10.03
CA ALA A 92 1.21 -9.83 -10.09
C ALA A 92 0.09 -9.50 -9.10
N GLY A 93 -1.10 -9.96 -9.41
CA GLY A 93 -2.24 -9.87 -8.51
C GLY A 93 -2.60 -8.44 -8.15
N LEU A 94 -2.84 -8.23 -6.88
CA LEU A 94 -3.30 -6.95 -6.37
C LEU A 94 -2.31 -5.82 -6.69
N VAL A 95 -1.02 -6.10 -6.59
CA VAL A 95 0.02 -5.11 -6.82
C VAL A 95 -0.01 -4.57 -8.25
N GLY A 96 -0.26 -5.44 -9.23
CA GLY A 96 -0.20 -5.05 -10.64
C GLY A 96 -1.38 -4.25 -11.12
N GLU A 97 -2.53 -4.36 -10.45
CA GLU A 97 -3.77 -3.79 -10.95
C GLU A 97 -4.34 -2.66 -10.10
N TYR A 98 -3.90 -2.54 -8.85
CA TYR A 98 -4.55 -1.63 -7.92
C TYR A 98 -3.55 -0.75 -7.20
N TRP A 99 -3.99 0.45 -6.88
CA TRP A 99 -3.33 1.31 -5.91
C TRP A 99 -3.88 0.92 -4.54
N VAL A 100 -2.99 0.59 -3.62
CA VAL A 100 -3.39 0.11 -2.30
C VAL A 100 -2.61 0.84 -1.23
N VAL A 101 -3.30 1.23 -0.17
CA VAL A 101 -2.67 1.74 1.05
C VAL A 101 -3.35 1.01 2.20
N ALA A 102 -2.59 0.27 3.00
CA ALA A 102 -3.17 -0.53 4.08
C ALA A 102 -2.33 -0.39 5.35
N PHE A 103 -2.99 0.02 6.43
CA PHE A 103 -2.37 0.21 7.74
C PHE A 103 -3.01 -0.74 8.75
N ASP A 104 -2.20 -1.46 9.50
CA ASP A 104 -2.69 -2.49 10.41
C ASP A 104 -3.12 -1.97 11.79
N GLY A 105 -3.02 -0.67 12.03
CA GLY A 105 -3.43 -0.08 13.29
C GLY A 105 -2.33 0.00 14.36
N GLY A 106 -1.21 -0.65 14.14
CA GLY A 106 -0.14 -0.65 15.14
C GLY A 106 -0.58 -1.27 16.44
N ASP A 107 -0.42 -0.56 17.54
CA ASP A 107 -0.80 -1.04 18.86
C ASP A 107 -2.30 -1.03 19.11
N ASP A 108 -3.07 -0.45 18.19
CA ASP A 108 -4.52 -0.36 18.31
C ASP A 108 -5.16 -0.86 17.02
N PRO A 109 -5.49 -2.17 16.94
CA PRO A 109 -6.06 -2.73 15.71
C PRO A 109 -7.37 -2.07 15.27
N THR A 110 -8.08 -1.39 16.17
CA THR A 110 -9.29 -0.67 15.79
C THR A 110 -8.99 0.52 14.89
N GLN A 111 -7.73 0.91 14.79
CA GLN A 111 -7.29 1.98 13.90
C GLN A 111 -6.87 1.46 12.53
N SER A 112 -7.05 0.18 12.26
CA SER A 112 -6.78 -0.39 10.94
C SER A 112 -7.60 0.31 9.88
N CYS A 113 -7.00 0.56 8.72
CA CYS A 113 -7.72 1.15 7.60
C CYS A 113 -6.99 0.86 6.30
N ALA A 114 -7.73 0.84 5.21
CA ALA A 114 -7.13 0.57 3.90
C ALA A 114 -7.93 1.23 2.78
N LEU A 115 -7.22 1.53 1.71
CA LEU A 115 -7.76 2.02 0.46
C LEU A 115 -7.33 1.05 -0.64
N VAL A 116 -8.27 0.67 -1.50
CA VAL A 116 -7.97 -0.12 -2.70
C VAL A 116 -8.66 0.55 -3.87
N ALA A 117 -7.91 0.90 -4.92
CA ALA A 117 -8.48 1.61 -6.05
C ALA A 117 -7.83 1.16 -7.35
N ARG A 118 -8.61 1.22 -8.42
CA ARG A 118 -8.16 0.89 -9.77
C ARG A 118 -8.53 2.02 -10.71
N GLU A 119 -7.58 2.39 -11.57
CA GLU A 119 -7.84 3.39 -12.59
C GLU A 119 -8.71 2.79 -13.69
N GLU A 120 -9.69 3.55 -14.14
CA GLU A 120 -10.56 3.18 -15.26
C GLU A 120 -10.62 4.34 -16.25
N ALA A 121 -11.31 4.13 -17.38
CA ALA A 121 -11.28 5.08 -18.48
C ALA A 121 -11.71 6.49 -18.06
N ASP A 122 -12.65 6.61 -17.15
CA ASP A 122 -13.24 7.88 -16.73
C ASP A 122 -12.97 8.23 -15.27
N GLY A 123 -11.93 7.67 -14.67
CA GLY A 123 -11.59 7.98 -13.30
C GLY A 123 -11.09 6.76 -12.55
N TYR A 124 -11.50 6.63 -11.31
CA TYR A 124 -11.08 5.51 -10.46
C TYR A 124 -12.29 4.84 -9.87
N ARG A 125 -12.17 3.55 -9.63
CA ARG A 125 -13.14 2.82 -8.82
C ARG A 125 -12.41 2.20 -7.66
N GLY A 126 -12.99 2.33 -6.47
CA GLY A 126 -12.34 1.80 -5.30
C GLY A 126 -13.21 1.88 -4.07
N PHE A 127 -12.61 1.50 -2.98
CA PHE A 127 -13.25 1.58 -1.68
C PHE A 127 -12.19 1.84 -0.63
N TRP A 128 -12.63 2.30 0.53
CA TRP A 128 -11.78 2.32 1.70
C TRP A 128 -12.58 1.73 2.86
N THR A 129 -11.86 1.19 3.82
CA THR A 129 -12.48 0.46 4.91
C THR A 129 -11.70 0.64 6.20
N ASN A 130 -12.43 0.62 7.32
CA ASN A 130 -11.82 0.55 8.65
C ASN A 130 -12.03 -0.82 9.27
N HIS A 131 -12.54 -1.78 8.50
CA HIS A 131 -12.83 -3.10 9.00
C HIS A 131 -11.54 -3.89 9.16
N GLU A 132 -11.20 -4.20 10.39
CA GLU A 132 -9.91 -4.79 10.76
C GLU A 132 -9.60 -6.07 9.98
N GLU A 133 -10.56 -6.98 9.89
CA GLU A 133 -10.35 -8.24 9.20
C GLU A 133 -10.13 -8.05 7.70
N MET A 134 -10.83 -7.09 7.12
CA MET A 134 -10.70 -6.79 5.71
C MET A 134 -9.32 -6.19 5.41
N VAL A 135 -8.86 -5.29 6.28
CA VAL A 135 -7.52 -4.71 6.14
C VAL A 135 -6.46 -5.81 6.21
N ALA A 136 -6.63 -6.77 7.12
CA ALA A 136 -5.69 -7.88 7.23
C ALA A 136 -5.67 -8.73 5.98
N ARG A 137 -6.81 -8.95 5.33
CA ARG A 137 -6.87 -9.69 4.06
C ARG A 137 -6.14 -8.96 2.95
N ILE A 138 -6.36 -7.66 2.86
CA ILE A 138 -5.70 -6.84 1.83
C ILE A 138 -4.19 -6.91 2.02
N ARG A 139 -3.73 -6.75 3.24
CA ARG A 139 -2.32 -6.79 3.55
C ARG A 139 -1.71 -8.15 3.17
N ARG A 140 -2.39 -9.24 3.50
CA ARG A 140 -1.90 -10.57 3.16
C ARG A 140 -1.78 -10.77 1.65
N ARG A 141 -2.69 -10.18 0.88
CA ARG A 141 -2.62 -10.26 -0.59
C ARG A 141 -1.39 -9.55 -1.12
N LEU A 142 -1.04 -8.43 -0.55
CA LEU A 142 0.18 -7.73 -0.94
C LEU A 142 1.42 -8.57 -0.56
N GLU A 143 1.40 -9.16 0.60
CA GLU A 143 2.54 -9.95 1.08
C GLU A 143 2.77 -11.23 0.29
N THR A 144 1.81 -11.66 -0.51
CA THR A 144 1.99 -12.85 -1.36
C THR A 144 2.77 -12.52 -2.64
N VAL A 145 3.07 -11.27 -2.91
CA VAL A 145 4.01 -10.92 -3.97
C VAL A 145 5.35 -11.52 -3.57
N ASP A 146 6.08 -12.04 -4.55
CA ASP A 146 7.29 -12.82 -4.35
C ASP A 146 8.21 -12.18 -3.30
N PRO A 147 8.43 -12.83 -2.16
CA PRO A 147 9.23 -12.25 -1.08
C PRO A 147 10.72 -12.12 -1.42
N ASP A 148 11.18 -12.82 -2.46
CA ASP A 148 12.56 -12.74 -2.89
C ASP A 148 12.83 -11.50 -3.72
N GLN A 149 11.82 -10.69 -3.96
CA GLN A 149 11.93 -9.49 -4.77
C GLN A 149 12.05 -8.22 -3.94
N SER A 150 12.52 -8.33 -2.72
CA SER A 150 12.81 -7.15 -1.92
C SER A 150 14.09 -6.49 -2.46
N LEU A 151 13.96 -5.29 -2.99
CA LEU A 151 15.05 -4.62 -3.70
C LEU A 151 15.25 -3.19 -3.22
N THR A 152 16.46 -2.92 -2.72
CA THR A 152 16.96 -1.58 -2.50
C THR A 152 18.39 -1.56 -2.99
N GLU A 153 19.02 -0.39 -3.04
CA GLU A 153 20.41 -0.31 -3.44
C GLU A 153 21.32 -1.16 -2.57
N GLY A 154 21.01 -1.22 -1.28
CA GLY A 154 21.79 -2.03 -0.35
C GLY A 154 21.57 -3.52 -0.54
N ASP A 155 20.33 -3.90 -0.83
CA ASP A 155 19.97 -5.31 -0.92
C ASP A 155 20.45 -5.96 -2.20
N SER A 156 20.51 -5.21 -3.28
CA SER A 156 20.86 -5.76 -4.58
C SER A 156 22.26 -6.35 -4.59
N THR A 157 23.11 -5.96 -3.68
CA THR A 157 24.48 -6.46 -3.61
C THR A 157 24.57 -7.82 -2.94
N LEU A 158 23.50 -8.29 -2.34
CA LEU A 158 23.49 -9.54 -1.60
C LEU A 158 23.16 -10.75 -2.46
N ARG A 159 22.98 -10.57 -3.75
CA ARG A 159 22.58 -11.66 -4.64
C ARG A 159 23.67 -12.19 -5.51
#